data_051eab9d16497a839ac5e2c39f721389
#
_entry.id   051eab9d16497a839ac5e2c39f721389
#
_cell.length_a   1.000
_cell.length_b   1.000
_cell.length_c   1.000
_cell.angle_alpha   90.00
_cell.angle_beta   90.00
_cell.angle_gamma   90.00
#
_symmetry.space_group_name_H-M   'P 1'
#
loop_
_entity.id
_entity.type
_entity.pdbx_description
1 polymer ?
#
loop_
_entity_poly.entity_id
_entity_poly.type
_entity_poly.pdbx_seq_one_letter_code
_entity_poly.pdbx_strand_id
1 'polypeptide(L)'
;MPSVHAYFNKKNAITAKGQVDNQHRGQTENSRRGQAENSRRGQAAAPVILMVSGGADSMALLHMAATEPLDLGDGAGLARVAKERLHVLHVNHLLRGEDADADQHFVQETCDSLGIPCTVLRMDVAKLAQERDGNVEEIGRRVRYDAARELAQKLCVEQGVSRQKAKILTAHTADDRAETFMMNVMRGSGMSGLASIPRHRGLIYRPLLGYTHDQLKDWLKARTLDWHEDATNTDTHYLRAYMRHNVLPLLKARNPLLVQTVCKIADLMTDEDDYLEAKAARKLRQITLRKSESSLVLDALKLSSTDVVIARRVVRIVARQLIPEAWLEFRHVDAVLEAVAAGVGVANLPQNLEARVRLGTVTFSFTGAARSAVGAAAAVAGTAVGAATAVATNGEPAGTSPAAATFGEHLAVPGTLELADGRVLSARILPVEHGFDVVSYATAHSQEWLGESVLLDAKACGVDPVHGGSLWVSGPEAGDTMQPLGMHGQSKKISDLLGEAGVPVESRSMMPIVRTNIRGHVVWVAGIRPDERVKCTQDTKQLLELNIYSGHKPFERSQ
;
A
#
# COMPACT_ATOMS: atom_id res chain seq x y z
N MET A 1 17.50 -3.30 -22.51
CA MET A 1 16.86 -1.98 -22.78
C MET A 1 17.14 -1.06 -21.62
N PRO A 2 17.56 0.18 -21.82
CA PRO A 2 17.81 1.07 -20.70
C PRO A 2 16.47 1.49 -20.10
N SER A 3 16.22 1.08 -18.85
CA SER A 3 15.17 1.67 -18.02
C SER A 3 15.52 3.14 -17.76
N VAL A 4 14.55 3.95 -17.37
CA VAL A 4 14.80 5.35 -16.93
C VAL A 4 15.93 5.38 -15.90
N HIS A 5 16.06 4.34 -15.09
CA HIS A 5 17.16 4.12 -14.15
C HIS A 5 18.55 4.03 -14.81
N ALA A 6 18.67 3.42 -16.00
CA ALA A 6 19.93 3.33 -16.74
C ALA A 6 20.42 4.66 -17.32
N TYR A 7 19.49 5.60 -17.59
CA TYR A 7 19.83 6.93 -18.08
C TYR A 7 20.56 7.78 -17.02
N PHE A 8 20.09 7.76 -15.76
CA PHE A 8 20.71 8.49 -14.68
C PHE A 8 22.08 7.93 -14.27
N ASN A 9 22.28 6.61 -14.40
CA ASN A 9 23.56 5.97 -14.08
C ASN A 9 24.65 6.25 -15.13
N LYS A 10 24.31 6.48 -16.40
CA LYS A 10 25.28 6.76 -17.46
C LYS A 10 25.92 8.15 -17.40
N LYS A 11 25.20 9.16 -16.86
CA LYS A 11 25.72 10.53 -16.71
C LYS A 11 26.68 10.69 -15.53
N ASN A 12 26.63 9.86 -14.50
CA ASN A 12 27.54 9.93 -13.35
C ASN A 12 29.00 9.61 -13.69
N ALA A 13 29.27 8.99 -14.86
CA ALA A 13 30.64 8.70 -15.33
C ALA A 13 31.32 9.90 -16.01
N ILE A 14 30.59 10.95 -16.36
CA ILE A 14 31.11 12.08 -17.15
C ILE A 14 31.42 13.31 -16.28
N THR A 15 30.78 13.45 -15.11
CA THR A 15 30.95 14.61 -14.21
C THR A 15 32.03 14.44 -13.14
N ALA A 16 32.70 13.28 -13.06
CA ALA A 16 33.74 13.03 -12.05
C ALA A 16 35.17 13.41 -12.50
N LYS A 17 35.35 14.14 -13.62
CA LYS A 17 36.68 14.53 -14.16
C LYS A 17 36.99 16.04 -14.18
N GLY A 18 36.44 16.80 -13.28
CA GLY A 18 36.73 18.23 -13.28
C GLY A 18 36.57 18.89 -11.92
N GLN A 19 37.40 18.55 -10.96
CA GLN A 19 37.75 19.44 -9.83
C GLN A 19 38.86 18.82 -8.99
N VAL A 20 40.11 19.19 -9.33
CA VAL A 20 41.25 19.13 -8.42
C VAL A 20 41.95 20.49 -8.54
N ASP A 21 42.34 21.01 -7.42
CA ASP A 21 43.16 22.15 -7.09
C ASP A 21 42.43 23.42 -6.59
N ASN A 22 42.44 23.56 -5.28
CA ASN A 22 43.16 24.63 -4.58
C ASN A 22 43.15 24.40 -3.06
N GLN A 23 44.31 24.00 -2.52
CA GLN A 23 44.62 24.09 -1.10
C GLN A 23 45.56 25.31 -0.88
N HIS A 24 45.29 26.04 0.16
CA HIS A 24 46.18 26.53 1.20
C HIS A 24 45.94 27.98 1.65
N ARG A 25 45.78 28.11 2.93
CA ARG A 25 46.25 29.10 3.92
C ARG A 25 45.17 29.82 4.73
N GLY A 26 45.30 29.66 6.05
CA GLY A 26 44.80 30.60 7.06
C GLY A 26 44.28 29.92 8.34
N GLN A 27 45.20 29.59 9.25
CA GLN A 27 44.88 29.18 10.63
C GLN A 27 44.60 30.41 11.52
N THR A 28 43.77 30.10 12.55
CA THR A 28 43.67 30.70 13.88
C THR A 28 42.72 31.87 14.11
N GLU A 29 41.97 31.63 15.21
CA GLU A 29 41.16 32.51 16.06
C GLU A 29 39.65 32.51 15.82
N ASN A 30 38.93 31.64 16.53
CA ASN A 30 37.82 32.00 17.40
C ASN A 30 36.97 30.77 17.81
N SER A 31 37.41 30.07 18.83
CA SER A 31 36.76 28.87 19.36
C SER A 31 35.57 29.12 20.32
N ARG A 32 34.92 30.27 20.25
CA ARG A 32 33.69 30.55 21.06
C ARG A 32 32.49 31.09 20.28
N ARG A 33 32.62 31.39 18.99
CA ARG A 33 31.48 31.68 18.10
C ARG A 33 31.00 30.46 17.30
N GLY A 34 31.76 29.37 17.27
CA GLY A 34 31.51 28.18 16.47
C GLY A 34 30.43 27.21 17.00
N GLN A 35 29.98 27.36 18.25
CA GLN A 35 28.92 26.47 18.77
C GLN A 35 27.51 26.98 18.53
N ALA A 36 27.31 28.27 18.31
CA ALA A 36 25.98 28.82 17.94
C ALA A 36 25.74 28.84 16.42
N GLU A 37 26.77 28.77 15.59
CA GLU A 37 26.66 28.65 14.13
C GLU A 37 26.55 27.19 13.64
N ASN A 38 27.06 26.23 14.41
CA ASN A 38 26.97 24.80 14.07
C ASN A 38 25.57 24.19 14.34
N SER A 39 24.69 24.83 15.09
CA SER A 39 23.30 24.43 15.22
C SER A 39 22.39 24.99 14.09
N ARG A 40 22.89 25.84 13.22
CA ARG A 40 22.25 26.36 12.00
C ARG A 40 22.84 25.84 10.69
N ARG A 41 23.81 24.94 10.71
CA ARG A 41 24.13 24.09 9.56
C ARG A 41 23.04 23.05 9.39
N GLY A 42 21.97 23.53 9.03
CA GLY A 42 20.87 23.34 8.18
C GLY A 42 20.68 21.89 7.81
N GLN A 43 19.58 21.32 8.28
CA GLN A 43 18.93 20.28 7.48
C GLN A 43 18.89 20.80 6.05
N ALA A 44 19.64 20.19 5.14
CA ALA A 44 19.58 20.50 3.72
C ALA A 44 18.10 20.50 3.32
N ALA A 45 17.64 21.62 2.76
CA ALA A 45 16.22 21.76 2.45
C ALA A 45 15.89 20.87 1.25
N ALA A 46 14.88 20.02 1.39
CA ALA A 46 14.52 19.02 0.37
C ALA A 46 14.25 19.64 -1.01
N PRO A 47 14.63 18.97 -2.12
CA PRO A 47 14.49 19.49 -3.47
C PRO A 47 13.02 19.65 -3.89
N VAL A 48 12.78 20.63 -4.76
CA VAL A 48 11.51 20.90 -5.41
C VAL A 48 11.69 20.80 -6.93
N ILE A 49 11.09 19.79 -7.54
CA ILE A 49 11.22 19.49 -8.96
C ILE A 49 10.05 20.07 -9.71
N LEU A 50 10.33 20.87 -10.74
CA LEU A 50 9.35 21.47 -11.63
C LEU A 50 9.31 20.66 -12.92
N MET A 51 8.15 20.12 -13.28
CA MET A 51 7.95 19.46 -14.57
C MET A 51 7.56 20.50 -15.61
N VAL A 52 8.48 20.84 -16.53
CA VAL A 52 8.32 21.92 -17.51
C VAL A 52 8.36 21.36 -18.93
N SER A 53 7.32 21.65 -19.74
CA SER A 53 7.20 21.20 -21.13
C SER A 53 7.56 22.27 -22.16
N GLY A 54 7.60 23.56 -21.78
CA GLY A 54 7.76 24.70 -22.69
C GLY A 54 6.46 25.45 -22.99
N GLY A 55 5.29 24.83 -22.74
CA GLY A 55 3.98 25.47 -22.93
C GLY A 55 3.63 26.47 -21.83
N ALA A 56 2.64 27.36 -22.11
CA ALA A 56 2.28 28.51 -21.26
C ALA A 56 2.14 28.17 -19.77
N ASP A 57 1.37 27.14 -19.40
CA ASP A 57 1.13 26.79 -17.99
C ASP A 57 2.41 26.36 -17.29
N SER A 58 3.26 25.59 -17.97
CA SER A 58 4.50 25.10 -17.40
C SER A 58 5.57 26.20 -17.28
N MET A 59 5.59 27.15 -18.22
CA MET A 59 6.46 28.32 -18.14
C MET A 59 5.98 29.28 -17.05
N ALA A 60 4.66 29.48 -16.90
CA ALA A 60 4.12 30.24 -15.77
C ALA A 60 4.52 29.60 -14.43
N LEU A 61 4.42 28.25 -14.30
CA LEU A 61 4.86 27.54 -13.10
C LEU A 61 6.35 27.79 -12.80
N LEU A 62 7.22 27.71 -13.81
CA LEU A 62 8.66 27.93 -13.67
C LEU A 62 8.97 29.34 -13.15
N HIS A 63 8.43 30.35 -13.83
CA HIS A 63 8.67 31.75 -13.47
C HIS A 63 8.06 32.12 -12.12
N MET A 64 6.82 31.69 -11.82
CA MET A 64 6.19 31.91 -10.52
C MET A 64 6.98 31.23 -9.39
N ALA A 65 7.43 29.99 -9.58
CA ALA A 65 8.25 29.30 -8.57
C ALA A 65 9.57 30.02 -8.28
N ALA A 66 10.16 30.67 -9.30
CA ALA A 66 11.40 31.41 -9.18
C ALA A 66 11.22 32.77 -8.49
N THR A 67 10.06 33.44 -8.67
CA THR A 67 9.91 34.87 -8.33
C THR A 67 8.82 35.17 -7.31
N GLU A 68 7.82 34.30 -7.15
CA GLU A 68 6.63 34.55 -6.32
C GLU A 68 6.42 33.49 -5.23
N PRO A 69 5.66 33.82 -4.16
CA PRO A 69 5.18 32.81 -3.23
C PRO A 69 4.12 31.93 -3.91
N LEU A 70 4.19 30.62 -3.73
CA LEU A 70 3.23 29.65 -4.21
C LEU A 70 2.52 28.94 -3.05
N ASP A 71 1.23 28.70 -3.18
CA ASP A 71 0.51 27.76 -2.32
C ASP A 71 0.72 26.35 -2.88
N LEU A 72 1.53 25.58 -2.16
CA LEU A 72 1.80 24.18 -2.55
C LEU A 72 0.67 23.22 -2.15
N GLY A 73 -0.36 23.71 -1.43
CA GLY A 73 -1.48 22.87 -0.97
C GLY A 73 -1.10 21.89 0.14
N ASP A 74 -0.06 22.20 0.89
CA ASP A 74 0.42 21.40 2.04
C ASP A 74 -0.02 21.98 3.40
N GLY A 75 -0.92 22.95 3.39
CA GLY A 75 -1.43 23.64 4.57
C GLY A 75 -0.55 24.77 5.09
N ALA A 76 0.65 24.98 4.51
CA ALA A 76 1.53 26.07 4.90
C ALA A 76 1.14 27.43 4.30
N GLY A 77 0.16 27.46 3.37
CA GLY A 77 -0.26 28.65 2.64
C GLY A 77 0.78 29.11 1.60
N LEU A 78 0.74 30.40 1.26
CA LEU A 78 1.68 31.01 0.31
C LEU A 78 3.08 31.08 0.89
N ALA A 79 4.04 30.41 0.25
CA ALA A 79 5.45 30.43 0.67
C ALA A 79 6.39 30.52 -0.55
N ARG A 80 7.49 31.28 -0.40
CA ARG A 80 8.56 31.29 -1.41
C ARG A 80 9.36 30.01 -1.32
N VAL A 81 9.59 29.39 -2.45
CA VAL A 81 10.54 28.28 -2.56
C VAL A 81 11.94 28.88 -2.75
N ALA A 82 12.88 28.53 -1.89
CA ALA A 82 14.25 28.97 -2.05
C ALA A 82 14.83 28.42 -3.36
N LYS A 83 15.48 29.28 -4.15
CA LYS A 83 15.94 28.98 -5.51
C LYS A 83 16.87 27.76 -5.56
N GLU A 84 17.70 27.59 -4.55
CA GLU A 84 18.66 26.48 -4.42
C GLU A 84 17.95 25.10 -4.29
N ARG A 85 16.66 25.11 -3.98
CA ARG A 85 15.84 23.90 -3.92
C ARG A 85 15.18 23.56 -5.25
N LEU A 86 15.08 24.55 -6.17
CA LEU A 86 14.40 24.36 -7.45
C LEU A 86 15.27 23.55 -8.40
N HIS A 87 14.65 22.61 -9.10
CA HIS A 87 15.27 21.82 -10.16
C HIS A 87 14.23 21.54 -11.25
N VAL A 88 14.53 21.88 -12.49
CA VAL A 88 13.62 21.64 -13.62
C VAL A 88 13.88 20.25 -14.20
N LEU A 89 12.79 19.53 -14.50
CA LEU A 89 12.79 18.33 -15.34
C LEU A 89 12.03 18.64 -16.61
N HIS A 90 12.73 18.58 -17.74
CA HIS A 90 12.13 18.55 -19.07
C HIS A 90 12.23 17.14 -19.66
N VAL A 91 11.12 16.63 -20.22
CA VAL A 91 11.09 15.32 -20.89
C VAL A 91 10.75 15.52 -22.35
N ASN A 92 11.74 15.33 -23.22
CA ASN A 92 11.58 15.32 -24.66
C ASN A 92 11.13 13.91 -25.10
N HIS A 93 9.88 13.78 -25.54
CA HIS A 93 9.26 12.52 -25.92
C HIS A 93 9.66 12.00 -27.29
N LEU A 94 10.43 12.79 -28.07
CA LEU A 94 10.86 12.51 -29.45
C LEU A 94 9.69 12.28 -30.43
N LEU A 95 8.51 12.87 -30.16
CA LEU A 95 7.31 12.68 -30.98
C LEU A 95 7.18 13.69 -32.11
N ARG A 96 7.82 14.89 -31.99
CA ARG A 96 7.64 16.03 -32.89
C ARG A 96 8.95 16.47 -33.59
N GLY A 97 10.00 15.63 -33.57
CA GLY A 97 11.27 15.95 -34.23
C GLY A 97 11.86 17.29 -33.78
N GLU A 98 12.11 18.19 -34.74
CA GLU A 98 12.73 19.51 -34.51
C GLU A 98 11.97 20.41 -33.54
N ASP A 99 10.63 20.39 -33.56
CA ASP A 99 9.81 21.18 -32.62
C ASP A 99 10.04 20.74 -31.15
N ALA A 100 10.18 19.44 -30.92
CA ALA A 100 10.48 18.94 -29.58
C ALA A 100 11.90 19.30 -29.11
N ASP A 101 12.83 19.43 -30.04
CA ASP A 101 14.19 19.88 -29.77
C ASP A 101 14.23 21.39 -29.52
N ALA A 102 13.41 22.18 -30.24
CA ALA A 102 13.23 23.61 -30.00
C ALA A 102 12.63 23.87 -28.59
N ASP A 103 11.58 23.12 -28.20
CA ASP A 103 11.00 23.21 -26.85
C ASP A 103 12.06 22.89 -25.76
N GLN A 104 12.85 21.86 -25.98
CA GLN A 104 13.94 21.49 -25.07
C GLN A 104 14.94 22.64 -24.92
N HIS A 105 15.38 23.23 -26.02
CA HIS A 105 16.36 24.30 -26.02
C HIS A 105 15.81 25.54 -25.32
N PHE A 106 14.59 25.94 -25.64
CA PHE A 106 13.90 27.06 -25.00
C PHE A 106 13.79 26.92 -23.48
N VAL A 107 13.41 25.72 -23.00
CA VAL A 107 13.35 25.45 -21.54
C VAL A 107 14.73 25.52 -20.91
N GLN A 108 15.78 24.99 -21.57
CA GLN A 108 17.14 25.04 -21.05
C GLN A 108 17.65 26.48 -20.95
N GLU A 109 17.51 27.28 -22.01
CA GLU A 109 17.91 28.71 -22.01
C GLU A 109 17.19 29.51 -20.92
N THR A 110 15.88 29.27 -20.75
CA THR A 110 15.12 29.92 -19.67
C THR A 110 15.64 29.51 -18.30
N CYS A 111 15.94 28.23 -18.10
CA CYS A 111 16.51 27.75 -16.83
C CYS A 111 17.88 28.39 -16.55
N ASP A 112 18.74 28.50 -17.57
CA ASP A 112 20.05 29.12 -17.47
C ASP A 112 19.94 30.60 -17.09
N SER A 113 19.00 31.33 -17.73
CA SER A 113 18.72 32.74 -17.42
C SER A 113 18.23 32.95 -15.99
N LEU A 114 17.42 32.02 -15.48
CA LEU A 114 16.94 32.02 -14.10
C LEU A 114 17.98 31.44 -13.11
N GLY A 115 19.05 30.81 -13.59
CA GLY A 115 20.06 30.11 -12.79
C GLY A 115 19.47 28.96 -11.98
N ILE A 116 18.55 28.19 -12.59
CA ILE A 116 17.89 27.01 -12.01
C ILE A 116 18.41 25.77 -12.75
N PRO A 117 18.92 24.75 -12.06
CA PRO A 117 19.38 23.51 -12.70
C PRO A 117 18.27 22.85 -13.51
N CYS A 118 18.60 22.42 -14.75
CA CYS A 118 17.69 21.71 -15.63
C CYS A 118 18.22 20.31 -15.98
N THR A 119 17.41 19.28 -15.75
CA THR A 119 17.65 17.92 -16.25
C THR A 119 16.74 17.65 -17.44
N VAL A 120 17.34 17.25 -18.55
CA VAL A 120 16.61 16.83 -19.75
C VAL A 120 16.67 15.30 -19.86
N LEU A 121 15.50 14.68 -20.02
CA LEU A 121 15.36 13.27 -20.39
C LEU A 121 14.83 13.18 -21.82
N ARG A 122 15.56 12.48 -22.70
CA ARG A 122 15.09 12.18 -24.07
C ARG A 122 14.63 10.73 -24.12
N MET A 123 13.37 10.48 -24.53
CA MET A 123 12.78 9.15 -24.53
C MET A 123 11.84 8.99 -25.73
N ASP A 124 12.07 7.98 -26.53
CA ASP A 124 11.17 7.62 -27.65
C ASP A 124 9.92 6.92 -27.09
N VAL A 125 8.90 7.73 -26.85
CA VAL A 125 7.62 7.28 -26.28
C VAL A 125 6.79 6.49 -27.28
N ALA A 126 6.91 6.78 -28.59
CA ALA A 126 6.20 6.05 -29.64
C ALA A 126 6.67 4.59 -29.67
N LYS A 127 7.98 4.40 -29.66
CA LYS A 127 8.59 3.06 -29.59
C LYS A 127 8.20 2.31 -28.33
N LEU A 128 8.22 2.96 -27.17
CA LEU A 128 7.79 2.36 -25.91
C LEU A 128 6.31 1.96 -25.91
N ALA A 129 5.46 2.75 -26.59
CA ALA A 129 4.04 2.47 -26.73
C ALA A 129 3.81 1.22 -27.59
N GLN A 130 4.53 1.09 -28.71
CA GLN A 130 4.49 -0.10 -29.55
C GLN A 130 4.96 -1.36 -28.82
N GLU A 131 6.07 -1.27 -28.07
CA GLU A 131 6.61 -2.41 -27.32
C GLU A 131 5.69 -2.90 -26.19
N ARG A 132 4.83 -2.04 -25.66
CA ARG A 132 3.95 -2.33 -24.53
C ARG A 132 2.46 -2.47 -24.90
N ASP A 133 2.14 -2.40 -26.19
CA ASP A 133 0.77 -2.37 -26.69
C ASP A 133 -0.12 -1.37 -25.92
N GLY A 134 0.41 -0.16 -25.72
CA GLY A 134 -0.17 0.85 -24.86
C GLY A 134 -0.41 2.20 -25.54
N ASN A 135 -1.24 3.03 -24.91
CA ASN A 135 -1.52 4.39 -25.39
C ASN A 135 -0.29 5.31 -25.19
N VAL A 136 0.11 6.01 -26.25
CA VAL A 136 1.27 6.92 -26.28
C VAL A 136 1.18 8.00 -25.19
N GLU A 137 -0.01 8.59 -24.98
CA GLU A 137 -0.23 9.64 -23.98
C GLU A 137 -0.04 9.10 -22.56
N GLU A 138 -0.61 7.92 -22.27
CA GLU A 138 -0.50 7.28 -20.95
C GLU A 138 0.95 6.89 -20.66
N ILE A 139 1.65 6.32 -21.64
CA ILE A 139 3.06 5.95 -21.49
C ILE A 139 3.93 7.20 -21.33
N GLY A 140 3.71 8.24 -22.13
CA GLY A 140 4.41 9.52 -21.98
C GLY A 140 4.18 10.14 -20.60
N ARG A 141 2.95 10.08 -20.11
CA ARG A 141 2.62 10.51 -18.75
C ARG A 141 3.38 9.68 -17.69
N ARG A 142 3.40 8.36 -17.82
CA ARG A 142 4.12 7.46 -16.90
C ARG A 142 5.62 7.76 -16.89
N VAL A 143 6.24 7.89 -18.06
CA VAL A 143 7.66 8.25 -18.21
C VAL A 143 7.99 9.54 -17.47
N ARG A 144 7.17 10.60 -17.66
CA ARG A 144 7.38 11.89 -16.98
C ARG A 144 7.35 11.77 -15.46
N TYR A 145 6.35 11.06 -14.91
CA TYR A 145 6.24 10.92 -13.44
C TYR A 145 7.31 10.02 -12.86
N ASP A 146 7.72 8.97 -13.56
CA ASP A 146 8.78 8.08 -13.09
C ASP A 146 10.13 8.80 -13.11
N ALA A 147 10.43 9.55 -14.19
CA ALA A 147 11.62 10.39 -14.25
C ALA A 147 11.67 11.45 -13.12
N ALA A 148 10.53 12.09 -12.83
CA ALA A 148 10.47 13.06 -11.75
C ALA A 148 10.71 12.41 -10.37
N ARG A 149 10.19 11.21 -10.14
CA ARG A 149 10.41 10.46 -8.89
C ARG A 149 11.87 10.00 -8.75
N GLU A 150 12.49 9.55 -9.84
CA GLU A 150 13.90 9.14 -9.85
C GLU A 150 14.83 10.33 -9.61
N LEU A 151 14.56 11.47 -10.26
CA LEU A 151 15.31 12.70 -10.03
C LEU A 151 15.17 13.17 -8.57
N ALA A 152 13.94 13.12 -8.02
CA ALA A 152 13.69 13.44 -6.62
C ALA A 152 14.50 12.53 -5.68
N GLN A 153 14.53 11.24 -5.94
CA GLN A 153 15.28 10.26 -5.16
C GLN A 153 16.79 10.56 -5.22
N LYS A 154 17.31 10.82 -6.42
CA LYS A 154 18.73 11.12 -6.64
C LYS A 154 19.15 12.37 -5.86
N LEU A 155 18.42 13.48 -6.02
CA LEU A 155 18.73 14.74 -5.35
C LEU A 155 18.61 14.63 -3.81
N CYS A 156 17.62 13.87 -3.32
CA CYS A 156 17.48 13.63 -1.89
C CYS A 156 18.67 12.84 -1.31
N VAL A 157 19.17 11.83 -2.03
CA VAL A 157 20.35 11.06 -1.62
C VAL A 157 21.60 11.96 -1.59
N GLU A 158 21.81 12.76 -2.65
CA GLU A 158 22.93 13.70 -2.74
C GLU A 158 22.93 14.75 -1.62
N GLN A 159 21.75 15.18 -1.18
CA GLN A 159 21.56 16.20 -0.13
C GLN A 159 21.41 15.59 1.28
N GLY A 160 21.38 14.27 1.42
CA GLY A 160 21.19 13.59 2.70
C GLY A 160 19.82 13.82 3.35
N VAL A 161 18.77 14.06 2.54
CA VAL A 161 17.41 14.32 3.02
C VAL A 161 16.45 13.18 2.69
N SER A 162 15.39 13.02 3.50
CA SER A 162 14.37 12.01 3.24
C SER A 162 13.60 12.33 1.96
N ARG A 163 13.42 11.30 1.08
CA ARG A 163 12.63 11.39 -0.14
C ARG A 163 11.21 11.92 0.11
N GLN A 164 10.60 11.59 1.25
CA GLN A 164 9.25 12.04 1.59
C GLN A 164 9.10 13.55 1.70
N LYS A 165 10.20 14.29 1.88
CA LYS A 165 10.22 15.76 1.96
C LYS A 165 10.35 16.43 0.58
N ALA A 166 10.70 15.69 -0.47
CA ALA A 166 10.78 16.23 -1.83
C ALA A 166 9.39 16.59 -2.34
N LYS A 167 9.32 17.61 -3.20
CA LYS A 167 8.08 18.01 -3.89
C LYS A 167 8.27 17.98 -5.39
N ILE A 168 7.28 17.52 -6.12
CA ILE A 168 7.23 17.53 -7.58
C ILE A 168 6.07 18.42 -7.98
N LEU A 169 6.35 19.55 -8.63
CA LEU A 169 5.35 20.51 -9.06
C LEU A 169 4.94 20.26 -10.51
N THR A 170 3.64 20.27 -10.75
CA THR A 170 3.06 20.14 -12.09
C THR A 170 2.11 21.30 -12.38
N ALA A 171 2.05 21.73 -13.63
CA ALA A 171 1.31 22.91 -14.08
C ALA A 171 -0.16 22.62 -14.42
N HIS A 172 -0.85 21.79 -13.64
CA HIS A 172 -2.29 21.59 -13.82
C HIS A 172 -3.06 22.84 -13.37
N THR A 173 -4.06 23.23 -14.19
CA THR A 173 -4.85 24.45 -14.03
C THR A 173 -6.26 24.17 -13.54
N ALA A 174 -7.03 25.24 -13.29
CA ALA A 174 -8.46 25.18 -13.01
C ALA A 174 -9.26 24.59 -14.19
N ASP A 175 -8.85 24.90 -15.43
CA ASP A 175 -9.48 24.33 -16.63
C ASP A 175 -9.27 22.82 -16.72
N ASP A 176 -8.06 22.31 -16.46
CA ASP A 176 -7.78 20.86 -16.38
C ASP A 176 -8.68 20.16 -15.35
N ARG A 177 -8.90 20.84 -14.23
CA ARG A 177 -9.77 20.34 -13.16
C ARG A 177 -11.22 20.25 -13.61
N ALA A 178 -11.71 21.30 -14.31
CA ALA A 178 -13.06 21.32 -14.86
C ALA A 178 -13.24 20.27 -15.97
N GLU A 179 -12.26 20.10 -16.86
CA GLU A 179 -12.26 19.04 -17.88
C GLU A 179 -12.38 17.66 -17.23
N THR A 180 -11.53 17.37 -16.24
CA THR A 180 -11.52 16.08 -15.54
C THR A 180 -12.82 15.85 -14.77
N PHE A 181 -13.38 16.88 -14.13
CA PHE A 181 -14.67 16.80 -13.47
C PHE A 181 -15.78 16.39 -14.45
N MET A 182 -15.90 17.09 -15.58
CA MET A 182 -16.92 16.81 -16.60
C MET A 182 -16.75 15.40 -17.20
N MET A 183 -15.52 14.98 -17.47
CA MET A 183 -15.24 13.62 -17.94
C MET A 183 -15.67 12.57 -16.91
N ASN A 184 -15.49 12.83 -15.64
CA ASN A 184 -15.88 11.93 -14.56
C ASN A 184 -17.39 11.90 -14.34
N VAL A 185 -18.09 13.04 -14.52
CA VAL A 185 -19.57 13.08 -14.56
C VAL A 185 -20.10 12.17 -15.68
N MET A 186 -19.53 12.26 -16.88
CA MET A 186 -19.94 11.43 -18.04
C MET A 186 -19.71 9.94 -17.81
N ARG A 187 -18.68 9.59 -17.05
CA ARG A 187 -18.37 8.18 -16.67
C ARG A 187 -19.21 7.65 -15.50
N GLY A 188 -20.07 8.48 -14.91
CA GLY A 188 -20.84 8.11 -13.74
C GLY A 188 -19.98 7.91 -12.48
N SER A 189 -18.91 8.68 -12.34
CA SER A 189 -18.01 8.57 -11.18
C SER A 189 -18.70 9.03 -9.91
N GLY A 190 -18.42 8.34 -8.80
CA GLY A 190 -18.83 8.77 -7.46
C GLY A 190 -18.00 9.95 -6.93
N MET A 191 -18.21 10.28 -5.65
CA MET A 191 -17.60 11.44 -4.97
C MET A 191 -16.09 11.54 -5.18
N SER A 192 -15.35 10.46 -5.00
CA SER A 192 -13.90 10.40 -5.18
C SER A 192 -13.44 10.78 -6.62
N GLY A 193 -14.23 10.42 -7.64
CA GLY A 193 -13.97 10.85 -9.02
C GLY A 193 -14.35 12.31 -9.27
N LEU A 194 -15.47 12.78 -8.68
CA LEU A 194 -15.93 14.16 -8.79
C LEU A 194 -15.03 15.14 -8.02
N ALA A 195 -14.27 14.69 -7.02
CA ALA A 195 -13.19 15.47 -6.43
C ALA A 195 -12.12 15.88 -7.47
N SER A 196 -12.11 15.23 -8.66
CA SER A 196 -11.30 15.59 -9.82
C SER A 196 -9.79 15.51 -9.53
N ILE A 197 -9.03 16.56 -9.90
CA ILE A 197 -7.59 16.65 -9.70
C ILE A 197 -7.32 17.23 -8.30
N PRO A 198 -6.70 16.48 -7.38
CA PRO A 198 -6.40 16.98 -6.04
C PRO A 198 -5.21 17.96 -6.06
N ARG A 199 -5.15 18.88 -5.08
CA ARG A 199 -4.05 19.84 -4.92
C ARG A 199 -2.70 19.15 -4.73
N HIS A 200 -2.68 18.03 -3.99
CA HIS A 200 -1.49 17.18 -3.88
C HIS A 200 -1.85 15.70 -3.85
N ARG A 201 -0.91 14.86 -4.27
CA ARG A 201 -1.00 13.39 -4.16
C ARG A 201 0.40 12.79 -4.00
N GLY A 202 0.72 12.34 -2.79
CA GLY A 202 2.08 11.90 -2.47
C GLY A 202 3.09 13.05 -2.64
N LEU A 203 4.11 12.86 -3.47
CA LEU A 203 5.11 13.90 -3.76
C LEU A 203 4.68 14.95 -4.79
N ILE A 204 3.52 14.75 -5.44
CA ILE A 204 3.07 15.60 -6.56
C ILE A 204 2.16 16.71 -6.03
N TYR A 205 2.51 17.95 -6.32
CA TYR A 205 1.82 19.17 -5.93
C TYR A 205 1.39 19.97 -7.16
N ARG A 206 0.26 20.70 -7.09
CA ARG A 206 -0.34 21.42 -8.20
C ARG A 206 -0.72 22.84 -7.79
N PRO A 207 0.26 23.73 -7.71
CA PRO A 207 0.03 25.08 -7.19
C PRO A 207 -0.85 25.94 -8.09
N LEU A 208 -0.97 25.59 -9.37
CA LEU A 208 -1.73 26.38 -10.35
C LEU A 208 -3.22 25.99 -10.48
N LEU A 209 -3.73 25.06 -9.66
CA LEU A 209 -5.16 24.66 -9.73
C LEU A 209 -6.17 25.78 -9.41
N GLY A 210 -5.71 26.89 -8.88
CA GLY A 210 -6.55 28.09 -8.67
C GLY A 210 -6.57 29.06 -9.85
N TYR A 211 -5.73 28.85 -10.88
CA TYR A 211 -5.61 29.73 -12.05
C TYR A 211 -6.19 29.08 -13.28
N THR A 212 -6.88 29.87 -14.11
CA THR A 212 -7.27 29.43 -15.45
C THR A 212 -6.11 29.55 -16.42
N HIS A 213 -6.18 28.81 -17.52
CA HIS A 213 -5.22 28.87 -18.61
C HIS A 213 -5.03 30.31 -19.15
N ASP A 214 -6.14 31.05 -19.36
CA ASP A 214 -6.11 32.43 -19.81
C ASP A 214 -5.42 33.34 -18.79
N GLN A 215 -5.69 33.19 -17.50
CA GLN A 215 -5.03 33.99 -16.46
C GLN A 215 -3.51 33.76 -16.42
N LEU A 216 -3.04 32.54 -16.68
CA LEU A 216 -1.60 32.25 -16.76
C LEU A 216 -0.96 32.87 -17.99
N LYS A 217 -1.63 32.81 -19.17
CA LYS A 217 -1.18 33.49 -20.38
C LYS A 217 -1.11 35.01 -20.20
N ASP A 218 -2.14 35.61 -19.57
CA ASP A 218 -2.15 37.04 -19.28
C ASP A 218 -1.05 37.42 -18.26
N TRP A 219 -0.78 36.57 -17.26
CA TRP A 219 0.29 36.77 -16.32
C TRP A 219 1.67 36.76 -17.00
N LEU A 220 1.92 35.86 -17.95
CA LEU A 220 3.14 35.79 -18.76
C LEU A 220 3.28 37.03 -19.66
N LYS A 221 2.20 37.40 -20.41
CA LYS A 221 2.18 38.57 -21.28
C LYS A 221 2.49 39.85 -20.53
N ALA A 222 1.91 40.04 -19.35
CA ALA A 222 2.12 41.23 -18.53
C ALA A 222 3.59 41.38 -18.07
N ARG A 223 4.38 40.33 -18.16
CA ARG A 223 5.81 40.27 -17.78
C ARG A 223 6.74 40.13 -18.97
N THR A 224 6.19 40.13 -20.18
CA THR A 224 6.92 39.95 -21.46
C THR A 224 7.74 38.64 -21.43
N LEU A 225 7.11 37.56 -20.93
CA LEU A 225 7.68 36.24 -20.87
C LEU A 225 7.12 35.39 -22.00
N ASP A 226 8.00 34.66 -22.69
CA ASP A 226 7.65 33.83 -23.82
C ASP A 226 7.27 32.40 -23.43
N TRP A 227 6.54 31.73 -24.30
CA TRP A 227 6.20 30.32 -24.23
C TRP A 227 5.97 29.75 -25.62
N HIS A 228 6.05 28.44 -25.77
CA HIS A 228 5.71 27.77 -27.02
C HIS A 228 4.26 27.31 -27.04
N GLU A 229 3.56 27.49 -28.16
CA GLU A 229 2.22 26.94 -28.37
C GLU A 229 2.33 25.52 -28.95
N ASP A 230 1.66 24.54 -28.31
CA ASP A 230 1.64 23.16 -28.80
C ASP A 230 0.51 23.00 -29.86
N ALA A 231 0.89 22.89 -31.12
CA ALA A 231 -0.02 22.70 -32.24
C ALA A 231 -0.84 21.39 -32.17
N THR A 232 -0.38 20.39 -31.40
CA THR A 232 -1.07 19.10 -31.28
C THR A 232 -2.27 19.11 -30.33
N ASN A 233 -2.49 20.20 -29.58
CA ASN A 233 -3.61 20.35 -28.64
C ASN A 233 -4.99 20.51 -29.33
N THR A 234 -5.06 20.52 -30.66
CA THR A 234 -6.30 20.71 -31.42
C THR A 234 -7.01 19.42 -31.85
N ASP A 235 -6.41 18.26 -31.62
CA ASP A 235 -7.00 16.97 -32.00
C ASP A 235 -8.18 16.59 -31.09
N THR A 236 -9.41 16.84 -31.58
CA THR A 236 -10.67 16.57 -30.85
C THR A 236 -11.11 15.10 -30.85
N HIS A 237 -10.35 14.17 -31.41
CA HIS A 237 -10.62 12.74 -31.30
C HIS A 237 -10.49 12.25 -29.85
N TYR A 238 -9.66 12.92 -29.05
CA TYR A 238 -9.54 12.61 -27.63
C TYR A 238 -10.62 13.30 -26.81
N LEU A 239 -11.27 12.57 -25.91
CA LEU A 239 -12.37 13.07 -25.08
C LEU A 239 -12.00 14.36 -24.32
N ARG A 240 -10.75 14.49 -23.87
CA ARG A 240 -10.27 15.67 -23.15
C ARG A 240 -10.21 16.89 -24.06
N ALA A 241 -9.68 16.75 -25.25
CA ALA A 241 -9.64 17.82 -26.24
C ALA A 241 -11.08 18.20 -26.68
N TYR A 242 -11.97 17.22 -26.86
CA TYR A 242 -13.37 17.48 -27.12
C TYR A 242 -14.04 18.28 -26.00
N MET A 243 -13.79 17.95 -24.74
CA MET A 243 -14.29 18.74 -23.61
C MET A 243 -13.77 20.16 -23.63
N ARG A 244 -12.48 20.36 -23.89
CA ARG A 244 -11.82 21.68 -23.93
C ARG A 244 -12.34 22.57 -25.03
N HIS A 245 -12.49 22.03 -26.25
CA HIS A 245 -12.78 22.83 -27.43
C HIS A 245 -14.27 22.93 -27.78
N ASN A 246 -15.08 21.92 -27.38
CA ASN A 246 -16.48 21.85 -27.78
C ASN A 246 -17.46 22.05 -26.61
N VAL A 247 -17.25 21.36 -25.49
CA VAL A 247 -18.25 21.35 -24.41
C VAL A 247 -18.08 22.53 -23.45
N LEU A 248 -16.88 22.73 -22.91
CA LEU A 248 -16.65 23.79 -21.94
C LEU A 248 -16.90 25.20 -22.48
N PRO A 249 -16.56 25.54 -23.72
CA PRO A 249 -16.90 26.87 -24.28
C PRO A 249 -18.40 27.15 -24.31
N LEU A 250 -19.22 26.16 -24.70
CA LEU A 250 -20.68 26.29 -24.70
C LEU A 250 -21.23 26.52 -23.28
N LEU A 251 -20.71 25.83 -22.31
CA LEU A 251 -21.10 25.99 -20.91
C LEU A 251 -20.60 27.33 -20.33
N LYS A 252 -19.36 27.74 -20.63
CA LYS A 252 -18.78 29.04 -20.24
C LYS A 252 -19.57 30.21 -20.83
N ALA A 253 -20.10 30.09 -22.06
CA ALA A 253 -20.96 31.11 -22.67
C ALA A 253 -22.26 31.34 -21.87
N ARG A 254 -22.76 30.32 -21.16
CA ARG A 254 -23.94 30.43 -20.30
C ARG A 254 -23.60 30.83 -18.87
N ASN A 255 -22.44 30.36 -18.38
CA ASN A 255 -21.94 30.70 -17.06
C ASN A 255 -20.43 31.00 -17.13
N PRO A 256 -20.04 32.28 -17.23
CA PRO A 256 -18.62 32.67 -17.29
C PRO A 256 -17.81 32.24 -16.08
N LEU A 257 -18.46 31.95 -14.92
CA LEU A 257 -17.83 31.50 -13.71
C LEU A 257 -17.83 29.97 -13.58
N LEU A 258 -18.16 29.22 -14.65
CA LEU A 258 -18.29 27.77 -14.63
C LEU A 258 -17.06 27.06 -14.02
N VAL A 259 -15.86 27.40 -14.51
CA VAL A 259 -14.62 26.77 -14.08
C VAL A 259 -14.41 26.97 -12.57
N GLN A 260 -14.62 28.19 -12.10
CA GLN A 260 -14.50 28.51 -10.66
C GLN A 260 -15.55 27.78 -9.83
N THR A 261 -16.79 27.66 -10.33
CA THR A 261 -17.88 26.94 -9.68
C THR A 261 -17.56 25.45 -9.57
N VAL A 262 -17.10 24.84 -10.67
CA VAL A 262 -16.68 23.43 -10.69
C VAL A 262 -15.50 23.19 -9.74
N CYS A 263 -14.52 24.08 -9.71
CA CYS A 263 -13.40 23.97 -8.78
C CYS A 263 -13.85 24.02 -7.31
N LYS A 264 -14.80 24.90 -6.96
CA LYS A 264 -15.38 24.95 -5.60
C LYS A 264 -16.12 23.66 -5.23
N ILE A 265 -16.92 23.11 -6.17
CA ILE A 265 -17.60 21.83 -5.98
C ILE A 265 -16.58 20.72 -5.77
N ALA A 266 -15.53 20.66 -6.58
CA ALA A 266 -14.48 19.65 -6.47
C ALA A 266 -13.68 19.79 -5.15
N ASP A 267 -13.49 21.00 -4.61
CA ASP A 267 -12.88 21.20 -3.28
C ASP A 267 -13.78 20.64 -2.18
N LEU A 268 -15.08 20.96 -2.19
CA LEU A 268 -16.05 20.39 -1.23
C LEU A 268 -16.08 18.86 -1.29
N MET A 269 -16.12 18.29 -2.51
CA MET A 269 -16.07 16.83 -2.71
C MET A 269 -14.78 16.22 -2.18
N THR A 270 -13.65 16.93 -2.30
CA THR A 270 -12.37 16.49 -1.76
C THR A 270 -12.40 16.42 -0.23
N ASP A 271 -12.87 17.47 0.43
CA ASP A 271 -12.94 17.54 1.90
C ASP A 271 -13.86 16.45 2.48
N GLU A 272 -15.02 16.24 1.82
CA GLU A 272 -15.96 15.19 2.21
C GLU A 272 -15.41 13.78 1.95
N ASP A 273 -14.73 13.58 0.81
CA ASP A 273 -14.09 12.30 0.46
C ASP A 273 -12.98 11.95 1.45
N ASP A 274 -12.11 12.90 1.78
CA ASP A 274 -11.03 12.73 2.74
C ASP A 274 -11.55 12.40 4.16
N TYR A 275 -12.62 13.08 4.58
CA TYR A 275 -13.26 12.80 5.86
C TYR A 275 -13.83 11.38 5.94
N LEU A 276 -14.55 10.95 4.89
CA LEU A 276 -15.13 9.62 4.83
C LEU A 276 -14.04 8.53 4.69
N GLU A 277 -12.98 8.81 3.92
CA GLU A 277 -11.84 7.90 3.76
C GLU A 277 -11.09 7.72 5.10
N ALA A 278 -10.87 8.81 5.85
CA ALA A 278 -10.27 8.74 7.18
C ALA A 278 -11.13 7.93 8.17
N LYS A 279 -12.46 8.09 8.12
CA LYS A 279 -13.39 7.27 8.90
C LYS A 279 -13.32 5.79 8.52
N ALA A 280 -13.34 5.50 7.22
CA ALA A 280 -13.26 4.12 6.71
C ALA A 280 -11.91 3.47 7.07
N ALA A 281 -10.80 4.19 6.95
CA ALA A 281 -9.48 3.71 7.36
C ALA A 281 -9.40 3.43 8.87
N ARG A 282 -10.06 4.25 9.69
CA ARG A 282 -10.16 4.02 11.14
C ARG A 282 -11.00 2.77 11.43
N LYS A 283 -12.15 2.63 10.76
CA LYS A 283 -13.01 1.45 10.89
C LYS A 283 -12.27 0.19 10.45
N LEU A 284 -11.56 0.23 9.32
CA LEU A 284 -10.77 -0.89 8.83
C LEU A 284 -9.78 -1.38 9.90
N ARG A 285 -9.04 -0.48 10.54
CA ARG A 285 -8.11 -0.86 11.63
C ARG A 285 -8.81 -1.57 12.79
N GLN A 286 -10.04 -1.16 13.13
CA GLN A 286 -10.82 -1.73 14.24
C GLN A 286 -11.36 -3.13 13.94
N ILE A 287 -11.66 -3.42 12.65
CA ILE A 287 -12.26 -4.69 12.24
C ILE A 287 -11.27 -5.64 11.57
N THR A 288 -10.02 -5.22 11.38
CA THR A 288 -8.97 -6.09 10.83
C THR A 288 -8.54 -7.10 11.90
N LEU A 289 -8.72 -8.37 11.59
CA LEU A 289 -8.33 -9.50 12.44
C LEU A 289 -6.93 -9.98 12.11
N ARG A 290 -6.60 -10.07 10.81
CA ARG A 290 -5.28 -10.52 10.33
C ARG A 290 -4.90 -9.78 9.05
N LYS A 291 -3.62 -9.50 8.89
CA LYS A 291 -3.06 -8.90 7.68
C LYS A 291 -1.75 -9.59 7.32
N SER A 292 -1.61 -9.99 6.04
CA SER A 292 -0.36 -10.45 5.43
C SER A 292 -0.10 -9.67 4.14
N GLU A 293 1.01 -9.94 3.47
CA GLU A 293 1.30 -9.33 2.16
C GLU A 293 0.30 -9.71 1.07
N SER A 294 -0.26 -10.93 1.14
CA SER A 294 -1.16 -11.50 0.12
C SER A 294 -2.60 -11.63 0.56
N SER A 295 -2.94 -11.30 1.79
CA SER A 295 -4.31 -11.44 2.31
C SER A 295 -4.62 -10.47 3.44
N LEU A 296 -5.91 -10.17 3.60
CA LEU A 296 -6.44 -9.36 4.69
C LEU A 296 -7.77 -9.95 5.16
N VAL A 297 -7.87 -10.20 6.47
CA VAL A 297 -9.05 -10.80 7.11
C VAL A 297 -9.73 -9.77 7.99
N LEU A 298 -11.04 -9.59 7.79
CA LEU A 298 -11.86 -8.67 8.58
C LEU A 298 -12.96 -9.43 9.32
N ASP A 299 -13.41 -8.84 10.42
CA ASP A 299 -14.62 -9.23 11.14
C ASP A 299 -15.87 -8.89 10.30
N ALA A 300 -16.55 -9.91 9.78
CA ALA A 300 -17.70 -9.74 8.91
C ALA A 300 -18.92 -9.16 9.64
N LEU A 301 -19.11 -9.50 10.93
CA LEU A 301 -20.22 -8.98 11.73
C LEU A 301 -20.06 -7.48 11.99
N LYS A 302 -18.85 -7.05 12.34
CA LYS A 302 -18.54 -5.62 12.52
C LYS A 302 -18.59 -4.85 11.20
N LEU A 303 -18.25 -5.49 10.08
CA LEU A 303 -18.39 -4.88 8.75
C LEU A 303 -19.87 -4.76 8.36
N SER A 304 -20.69 -5.78 8.58
CA SER A 304 -22.13 -5.79 8.32
C SER A 304 -22.89 -4.73 9.13
N SER A 305 -22.49 -4.49 10.39
CA SER A 305 -23.07 -3.46 11.24
C SER A 305 -22.55 -2.04 10.99
N THR A 306 -21.69 -1.86 10.01
CA THR A 306 -21.10 -0.55 9.67
C THR A 306 -21.99 0.16 8.65
N ASP A 307 -22.13 1.49 8.78
CA ASP A 307 -22.83 2.30 7.77
C ASP A 307 -22.37 1.95 6.37
N VAL A 308 -23.30 1.74 5.45
CA VAL A 308 -23.01 1.26 4.09
C VAL A 308 -22.00 2.13 3.34
N VAL A 309 -22.03 3.46 3.56
CA VAL A 309 -21.07 4.40 2.96
C VAL A 309 -19.64 4.10 3.42
N ILE A 310 -19.47 3.79 4.69
CA ILE A 310 -18.17 3.45 5.28
C ILE A 310 -17.75 2.03 4.88
N ALA A 311 -18.67 1.07 4.92
CA ALA A 311 -18.41 -0.32 4.53
C ALA A 311 -17.93 -0.43 3.07
N ARG A 312 -18.58 0.30 2.14
CA ARG A 312 -18.15 0.37 0.73
C ARG A 312 -16.72 0.92 0.56
N ARG A 313 -16.35 1.91 1.37
CA ARG A 313 -14.98 2.47 1.36
C ARG A 313 -13.98 1.49 1.95
N VAL A 314 -14.32 0.82 3.05
CA VAL A 314 -13.48 -0.22 3.65
C VAL A 314 -13.11 -1.28 2.60
N VAL A 315 -14.09 -1.81 1.85
CA VAL A 315 -13.84 -2.79 0.78
C VAL A 315 -12.85 -2.24 -0.27
N ARG A 316 -13.03 -0.99 -0.70
CA ARG A 316 -12.10 -0.35 -1.65
C ARG A 316 -10.71 -0.12 -1.09
N ILE A 317 -10.59 0.27 0.19
CA ILE A 317 -9.29 0.44 0.85
C ILE A 317 -8.56 -0.90 0.92
N VAL A 318 -9.26 -1.99 1.28
CA VAL A 318 -8.68 -3.33 1.34
C VAL A 318 -8.14 -3.75 -0.03
N ALA A 319 -8.93 -3.59 -1.09
CA ALA A 319 -8.49 -3.92 -2.44
C ALA A 319 -7.23 -3.13 -2.83
N ARG A 320 -7.18 -1.82 -2.56
CA ARG A 320 -5.99 -0.98 -2.84
C ARG A 320 -4.77 -1.31 -1.97
N GLN A 321 -4.97 -1.85 -0.76
CA GLN A 321 -3.84 -2.30 0.07
C GLN A 321 -3.20 -3.57 -0.46
N LEU A 322 -3.98 -4.45 -1.09
CA LEU A 322 -3.49 -5.69 -1.71
C LEU A 322 -2.99 -5.44 -3.15
N ILE A 323 -3.65 -4.54 -3.87
CA ILE A 323 -3.34 -4.19 -5.25
C ILE A 323 -3.42 -2.65 -5.36
N PRO A 324 -2.30 -1.91 -5.36
CA PRO A 324 -2.29 -0.44 -5.37
C PRO A 324 -3.09 0.21 -6.51
N GLU A 325 -3.18 -0.46 -7.67
CA GLU A 325 -3.90 0.00 -8.85
C GLU A 325 -5.30 -0.63 -8.99
N ALA A 326 -5.82 -1.31 -7.93
CA ALA A 326 -7.13 -1.95 -7.98
C ALA A 326 -8.25 -0.92 -8.19
N TRP A 327 -9.04 -1.14 -9.23
CA TRP A 327 -10.25 -0.39 -9.51
C TRP A 327 -11.47 -1.29 -9.34
N LEU A 328 -12.28 -1.00 -8.30
CA LEU A 328 -13.53 -1.72 -8.05
C LEU A 328 -14.73 -0.91 -8.53
N GLU A 329 -15.49 -1.48 -9.44
CA GLU A 329 -16.82 -0.96 -9.80
C GLU A 329 -17.80 -1.14 -8.64
N PHE A 330 -18.94 -0.46 -8.72
CA PHE A 330 -20.00 -0.53 -7.73
C PHE A 330 -20.46 -1.97 -7.48
N ARG A 331 -20.71 -2.74 -8.57
CA ARG A 331 -21.13 -4.15 -8.50
C ARG A 331 -20.16 -5.05 -7.73
N HIS A 332 -18.85 -4.82 -7.85
CA HIS A 332 -17.85 -5.61 -7.13
C HIS A 332 -17.92 -5.38 -5.61
N VAL A 333 -18.13 -4.13 -5.22
CA VAL A 333 -18.24 -3.75 -3.81
C VAL A 333 -19.54 -4.26 -3.22
N ASP A 334 -20.64 -4.15 -3.94
CA ASP A 334 -21.96 -4.63 -3.49
C ASP A 334 -21.96 -6.16 -3.36
N ALA A 335 -21.38 -6.92 -4.29
CA ALA A 335 -21.26 -8.37 -4.17
C ALA A 335 -20.52 -8.82 -2.90
N VAL A 336 -19.47 -8.06 -2.48
CA VAL A 336 -18.81 -8.33 -1.20
C VAL A 336 -19.74 -8.07 -0.02
N LEU A 337 -20.45 -6.94 -0.04
CA LEU A 337 -21.34 -6.58 1.08
C LEU A 337 -22.57 -7.48 1.16
N GLU A 338 -23.10 -7.96 0.03
CA GLU A 338 -24.16 -8.98 -0.03
C GLU A 338 -23.70 -10.29 0.59
N ALA A 339 -22.49 -10.77 0.23
CA ALA A 339 -21.91 -11.97 0.84
C ALA A 339 -21.71 -11.78 2.37
N VAL A 340 -21.25 -10.59 2.80
CA VAL A 340 -21.11 -10.25 4.22
C VAL A 340 -22.45 -10.25 4.94
N ALA A 341 -23.50 -9.69 4.35
CA ALA A 341 -24.85 -9.69 4.91
C ALA A 341 -25.45 -11.11 5.00
N ALA A 342 -25.17 -11.96 4.00
CA ALA A 342 -25.60 -13.37 4.00
C ALA A 342 -24.77 -14.24 4.99
N GLY A 343 -23.64 -13.75 5.52
CA GLY A 343 -22.75 -14.51 6.40
C GLY A 343 -21.93 -15.60 5.72
N VAL A 344 -22.15 -15.83 4.43
CA VAL A 344 -21.46 -16.82 3.61
C VAL A 344 -21.47 -16.40 2.14
N GLY A 345 -20.38 -16.70 1.42
CA GLY A 345 -20.31 -16.45 -0.02
C GLY A 345 -18.89 -16.13 -0.49
N VAL A 346 -18.76 -15.99 -1.81
CA VAL A 346 -17.52 -15.60 -2.48
C VAL A 346 -17.85 -14.53 -3.51
N ALA A 347 -17.17 -13.39 -3.42
CA ALA A 347 -17.22 -12.33 -4.42
C ALA A 347 -15.89 -12.30 -5.18
N ASN A 348 -15.94 -12.51 -6.50
CA ASN A 348 -14.79 -12.38 -7.37
C ASN A 348 -14.56 -10.91 -7.71
N LEU A 349 -13.34 -10.46 -7.54
CA LEU A 349 -12.89 -9.09 -7.77
C LEU A 349 -11.89 -9.04 -8.93
N PRO A 350 -11.66 -7.88 -9.56
CA PRO A 350 -10.65 -7.74 -10.61
C PRO A 350 -9.25 -8.19 -10.15
N GLN A 351 -8.40 -8.52 -11.12
CA GLN A 351 -6.99 -8.89 -10.93
C GLN A 351 -6.79 -10.12 -10.04
N ASN A 352 -7.69 -11.10 -10.16
CA ASN A 352 -7.66 -12.36 -9.41
C ASN A 352 -7.74 -12.20 -7.87
N LEU A 353 -8.26 -11.09 -7.39
CA LEU A 353 -8.62 -10.91 -5.99
C LEU A 353 -9.99 -11.55 -5.73
N GLU A 354 -10.17 -12.23 -4.62
CA GLU A 354 -11.47 -12.69 -4.14
C GLU A 354 -11.73 -12.22 -2.70
N ALA A 355 -13.00 -12.03 -2.38
CA ALA A 355 -13.46 -11.85 -1.01
C ALA A 355 -14.33 -13.04 -0.63
N ARG A 356 -13.89 -13.84 0.35
CA ARG A 356 -14.57 -15.05 0.83
C ARG A 356 -15.11 -14.81 2.22
N VAL A 357 -16.42 -14.94 2.37
CA VAL A 357 -17.11 -14.79 3.66
C VAL A 357 -17.42 -16.18 4.22
N ARG A 358 -16.96 -16.44 5.43
CA ARG A 358 -17.19 -17.69 6.15
C ARG A 358 -16.95 -17.51 7.65
N LEU A 359 -17.77 -18.14 8.48
CA LEU A 359 -17.59 -18.20 9.93
C LEU A 359 -17.36 -16.83 10.60
N GLY A 360 -18.15 -15.82 10.20
CA GLY A 360 -18.06 -14.48 10.78
C GLY A 360 -16.87 -13.65 10.30
N THR A 361 -16.09 -14.13 9.34
CA THR A 361 -14.95 -13.40 8.75
C THR A 361 -15.14 -13.17 7.26
N VAL A 362 -14.56 -12.09 6.76
CA VAL A 362 -14.34 -11.89 5.32
C VAL A 362 -12.85 -11.84 5.02
N THR A 363 -12.39 -12.77 4.20
CA THR A 363 -10.99 -12.90 3.78
C THR A 363 -10.83 -12.39 2.35
N PHE A 364 -10.00 -11.38 2.17
CA PHE A 364 -9.55 -10.92 0.86
C PHE A 364 -8.22 -11.58 0.54
N SER A 365 -8.13 -12.30 -0.58
CA SER A 365 -6.91 -13.00 -1.00
C SER A 365 -6.89 -13.22 -2.51
N PHE A 366 -5.70 -13.56 -3.06
CA PHE A 366 -5.56 -13.90 -4.47
C PHE A 366 -6.00 -15.33 -4.77
N THR A 367 -6.62 -15.57 -5.94
CA THR A 367 -7.03 -16.89 -6.41
C THR A 367 -5.89 -17.60 -7.15
N GLY A 368 -5.73 -18.93 -6.93
CA GLY A 368 -4.93 -19.85 -7.75
C GLY A 368 -3.48 -19.41 -8.05
N ALA A 369 -3.09 -19.44 -9.31
CA ALA A 369 -1.72 -19.16 -9.79
C ALA A 369 -1.18 -17.74 -9.46
N ALA A 370 -2.05 -16.78 -9.18
CA ALA A 370 -1.64 -15.44 -8.76
C ALA A 370 -0.99 -15.42 -7.36
N ARG A 371 -1.29 -16.40 -6.50
CA ARG A 371 -0.60 -16.59 -5.20
C ARG A 371 0.88 -16.82 -5.35
N SER A 372 1.29 -17.60 -6.37
CA SER A 372 2.70 -17.90 -6.65
C SER A 372 3.46 -16.69 -7.20
N ALA A 373 2.79 -15.84 -8.02
CA ALA A 373 3.42 -14.70 -8.67
C ALA A 373 3.67 -13.52 -7.69
N VAL A 374 2.77 -13.27 -6.74
CA VAL A 374 2.93 -12.22 -5.73
C VAL A 374 4.03 -12.61 -4.72
N GLY A 375 4.10 -13.89 -4.33
CA GLY A 375 5.18 -14.42 -3.51
C GLY A 375 6.55 -14.34 -4.20
N ALA A 376 6.61 -14.60 -5.51
CA ALA A 376 7.83 -14.49 -6.30
C ALA A 376 8.27 -13.03 -6.51
N ALA A 377 7.35 -12.09 -6.69
CA ALA A 377 7.66 -10.67 -6.85
C ALA A 377 8.16 -10.04 -5.53
N ALA A 378 7.61 -10.46 -4.39
CA ALA A 378 8.08 -10.04 -3.07
C ALA A 378 9.47 -10.61 -2.75
N ALA A 379 9.77 -11.86 -3.16
CA ALA A 379 11.08 -12.47 -3.00
C ALA A 379 12.18 -11.79 -3.84
N VAL A 380 11.84 -11.22 -5.02
CA VAL A 380 12.78 -10.47 -5.87
C VAL A 380 13.07 -9.07 -5.33
N ALA A 381 12.14 -8.46 -4.58
CA ALA A 381 12.34 -7.15 -3.97
C ALA A 381 13.15 -7.21 -2.65
N GLY A 382 13.26 -8.39 -2.03
CA GLY A 382 13.96 -8.62 -0.75
C GLY A 382 15.43 -9.07 -0.86
N THR A 383 15.94 -9.41 -2.07
CA THR A 383 17.28 -10.02 -2.27
C THR A 383 18.33 -9.10 -2.86
N ALA A 384 18.42 -7.85 -2.40
CA ALA A 384 19.50 -6.94 -2.78
C ALA A 384 20.41 -6.55 -1.60
N VAL A 385 20.65 -7.43 -0.64
CA VAL A 385 21.82 -7.31 0.27
C VAL A 385 22.22 -8.71 0.73
N GLY A 386 23.38 -9.18 0.30
CA GLY A 386 24.07 -10.33 0.91
C GLY A 386 24.44 -11.47 -0.02
N ALA A 387 25.41 -11.26 -0.93
CA ALA A 387 26.11 -12.36 -1.60
C ALA A 387 27.41 -12.67 -0.86
N ALA A 388 27.51 -13.85 -0.28
CA ALA A 388 28.82 -14.50 -0.03
C ALA A 388 28.67 -16.02 -0.05
N THR A 389 29.22 -16.60 -1.10
CA THR A 389 29.85 -17.94 -1.24
C THR A 389 29.31 -19.15 -0.49
N ALA A 390 28.82 -20.15 -1.25
CA ALA A 390 29.08 -21.56 -0.96
C ALA A 390 29.13 -22.41 -2.26
N VAL A 391 30.12 -23.26 -2.30
CA VAL A 391 30.63 -24.08 -3.39
C VAL A 391 29.68 -25.23 -3.74
N ALA A 392 29.57 -25.51 -5.03
CA ALA A 392 28.85 -26.64 -5.59
C ALA A 392 29.54 -27.98 -5.33
N THR A 393 28.78 -29.04 -5.05
CA THR A 393 29.14 -30.42 -5.35
C THR A 393 27.96 -31.14 -5.99
N ASN A 394 28.27 -31.75 -7.14
CA ASN A 394 27.36 -32.51 -7.99
C ASN A 394 26.99 -33.89 -7.41
N GLY A 395 25.80 -34.38 -7.76
CA GLY A 395 25.45 -35.81 -7.65
C GLY A 395 23.95 -36.07 -7.82
N GLU A 396 23.50 -36.46 -9.01
CA GLU A 396 22.23 -37.16 -9.31
C GLU A 396 22.35 -38.68 -8.96
N PRO A 397 21.27 -39.52 -8.98
CA PRO A 397 19.87 -39.33 -9.37
C PRO A 397 18.79 -40.09 -8.58
N ALA A 398 17.54 -39.80 -8.91
CA ALA A 398 16.36 -40.68 -9.01
C ALA A 398 15.62 -41.18 -7.73
N GLY A 399 14.40 -40.69 -7.62
CA GLY A 399 13.22 -41.52 -7.40
C GLY A 399 12.94 -41.98 -5.99
N THR A 400 12.10 -41.20 -5.28
CA THR A 400 10.97 -41.72 -4.49
C THR A 400 10.19 -40.51 -3.92
N SER A 401 8.87 -40.59 -4.00
CA SER A 401 7.93 -39.66 -3.37
C SER A 401 8.31 -39.44 -1.90
N PRO A 402 8.42 -38.21 -1.37
CA PRO A 402 8.74 -38.02 0.03
C PRO A 402 7.51 -38.44 0.86
N ALA A 403 7.70 -39.45 1.69
CA ALA A 403 6.82 -39.73 2.81
C ALA A 403 6.69 -38.45 3.65
N ALA A 404 5.46 -38.07 4.00
CA ALA A 404 5.15 -36.91 4.81
C ALA A 404 6.00 -36.96 6.10
N ALA A 405 6.88 -35.99 6.28
CA ALA A 405 7.64 -35.82 7.52
C ALA A 405 6.64 -35.51 8.64
N THR A 406 6.33 -36.51 9.47
CA THR A 406 5.55 -36.33 10.68
C THR A 406 6.43 -35.62 11.70
N PHE A 407 6.09 -34.37 12.05
CA PHE A 407 6.71 -33.69 13.18
C PHE A 407 6.02 -34.12 14.47
N GLY A 408 6.75 -34.17 15.57
CA GLY A 408 6.19 -34.45 16.90
C GLY A 408 7.08 -33.87 17.99
N GLU A 409 6.52 -32.96 18.79
CA GLU A 409 7.25 -32.22 19.81
C GLU A 409 6.45 -32.01 21.10
N HIS A 410 7.12 -31.79 22.20
CA HIS A 410 6.49 -31.50 23.49
C HIS A 410 6.29 -29.99 23.67
N LEU A 411 5.05 -29.57 23.92
CA LEU A 411 4.70 -28.24 24.39
C LEU A 411 4.64 -28.23 25.91
N ALA A 412 5.62 -27.61 26.57
CA ALA A 412 5.60 -27.42 28.02
C ALA A 412 4.42 -26.53 28.44
N VAL A 413 3.83 -26.79 29.59
CA VAL A 413 2.75 -26.02 30.17
C VAL A 413 3.12 -25.56 31.59
N PRO A 414 3.37 -24.27 31.84
CA PRO A 414 3.37 -23.16 30.86
C PRO A 414 4.60 -23.18 29.94
N GLY A 415 4.42 -22.72 28.69
CA GLY A 415 5.51 -22.64 27.72
C GLY A 415 5.10 -22.26 26.32
N THR A 416 6.06 -22.27 25.40
CA THR A 416 5.88 -21.98 23.97
C THR A 416 6.62 -23.00 23.12
N LEU A 417 6.10 -23.29 21.94
CA LEU A 417 6.68 -24.17 20.94
C LEU A 417 6.64 -23.48 19.58
N GLU A 418 7.79 -23.32 18.93
CA GLU A 418 7.88 -22.79 17.58
C GLU A 418 7.78 -23.93 16.57
N LEU A 419 6.84 -23.83 15.63
CA LEU A 419 6.61 -24.82 14.59
C LEU A 419 7.50 -24.56 13.36
N ALA A 420 7.77 -25.60 12.59
CA ALA A 420 8.64 -25.52 11.39
C ALA A 420 8.15 -24.51 10.33
N ASP A 421 6.89 -24.12 10.35
CA ASP A 421 6.30 -23.11 9.46
C ASP A 421 6.32 -21.67 10.03
N GLY A 422 7.03 -21.46 11.14
CA GLY A 422 7.16 -20.14 11.80
C GLY A 422 5.98 -19.73 12.67
N ARG A 423 4.96 -20.59 12.83
CA ARG A 423 3.90 -20.37 13.82
C ARG A 423 4.39 -20.73 15.21
N VAL A 424 3.81 -20.09 16.22
CA VAL A 424 4.12 -20.36 17.63
C VAL A 424 2.87 -20.84 18.35
N LEU A 425 2.97 -21.96 19.04
CA LEU A 425 1.99 -22.42 20.01
C LEU A 425 2.40 -21.95 21.40
N SER A 426 1.47 -21.39 22.18
CA SER A 426 1.70 -21.09 23.59
C SER A 426 0.65 -21.72 24.45
N ALA A 427 1.09 -22.13 25.65
CA ALA A 427 0.25 -22.73 26.69
C ALA A 427 0.47 -22.02 28.02
N ARG A 428 -0.59 -21.66 28.72
CA ARG A 428 -0.52 -21.10 30.08
C ARG A 428 -1.70 -21.56 30.92
N ILE A 429 -1.49 -21.63 32.25
CA ILE A 429 -2.52 -21.97 33.22
C ILE A 429 -3.05 -20.68 33.84
N LEU A 430 -4.37 -20.53 33.89
CA LEU A 430 -5.05 -19.41 34.51
C LEU A 430 -5.89 -19.92 35.70
N PRO A 431 -5.74 -19.35 36.90
CA PRO A 431 -6.59 -19.69 38.03
C PRO A 431 -8.03 -19.19 37.83
N VAL A 432 -8.99 -19.94 38.34
CA VAL A 432 -10.40 -19.55 38.34
C VAL A 432 -10.78 -19.04 39.72
N GLU A 433 -11.28 -17.82 39.80
CA GLU A 433 -11.78 -17.25 41.06
C GLU A 433 -13.10 -17.90 41.47
N HIS A 434 -13.36 -17.94 42.76
CA HIS A 434 -14.59 -18.54 43.28
C HIS A 434 -15.83 -17.72 42.86
N GLY A 435 -16.81 -18.37 42.22
CA GLY A 435 -18.02 -17.75 41.74
C GLY A 435 -17.93 -17.19 40.30
N PHE A 436 -16.83 -17.43 39.62
CA PHE A 436 -16.65 -17.01 38.20
C PHE A 436 -17.38 -17.97 37.25
N ASP A 437 -18.16 -17.43 36.29
CA ASP A 437 -18.84 -18.25 35.28
C ASP A 437 -17.85 -18.64 34.15
N VAL A 438 -17.13 -19.72 34.41
CA VAL A 438 -16.09 -20.26 33.53
C VAL A 438 -16.64 -20.68 32.17
N VAL A 439 -17.86 -21.23 32.13
CA VAL A 439 -18.44 -21.79 30.92
C VAL A 439 -18.81 -20.68 29.94
N SER A 440 -19.48 -19.63 30.42
CA SER A 440 -19.81 -18.47 29.60
C SER A 440 -18.56 -17.75 29.12
N TYR A 441 -17.55 -17.62 29.98
CA TYR A 441 -16.29 -16.98 29.65
C TYR A 441 -15.51 -17.76 28.58
N ALA A 442 -15.33 -19.08 28.75
CA ALA A 442 -14.64 -19.93 27.77
C ALA A 442 -15.37 -19.98 26.41
N THR A 443 -16.71 -19.94 26.45
CA THR A 443 -17.52 -19.92 25.23
C THR A 443 -17.34 -18.59 24.49
N ALA A 444 -17.44 -17.46 25.20
CA ALA A 444 -17.22 -16.13 24.64
C ALA A 444 -15.80 -15.99 24.08
N HIS A 445 -14.79 -16.48 24.81
CA HIS A 445 -13.40 -16.45 24.39
C HIS A 445 -13.20 -17.26 23.08
N SER A 446 -13.73 -18.48 23.00
CA SER A 446 -13.63 -19.29 21.78
C SER A 446 -14.33 -18.65 20.57
N GLN A 447 -15.41 -17.90 20.78
CA GLN A 447 -16.08 -17.13 19.75
C GLN A 447 -15.28 -15.89 19.34
N GLU A 448 -14.68 -15.19 20.30
CA GLU A 448 -13.86 -14.00 20.04
C GLU A 448 -12.59 -14.33 19.23
N TRP A 449 -11.94 -15.46 19.53
CA TRP A 449 -10.64 -15.84 18.96
C TRP A 449 -10.72 -16.86 17.81
N LEU A 450 -11.92 -17.22 17.36
CA LEU A 450 -12.17 -18.04 16.16
C LEU A 450 -11.33 -19.34 16.08
N GLY A 451 -11.03 -19.94 17.24
CA GLY A 451 -10.25 -21.17 17.33
C GLY A 451 -8.73 -20.96 17.36
N GLU A 452 -8.20 -19.75 17.21
CA GLU A 452 -6.77 -19.43 17.36
C GLU A 452 -6.34 -19.38 18.84
N SER A 453 -7.28 -19.10 19.73
CA SER A 453 -7.14 -19.22 21.18
C SER A 453 -8.30 -20.00 21.75
N VAL A 454 -8.01 -20.92 22.65
CA VAL A 454 -9.02 -21.74 23.32
C VAL A 454 -8.74 -21.82 24.82
N LEU A 455 -9.82 -21.82 25.61
CA LEU A 455 -9.78 -22.05 27.05
C LEU A 455 -10.38 -23.43 27.35
N LEU A 456 -9.62 -24.27 27.98
CA LEU A 456 -9.94 -25.68 28.26
C LEU A 456 -9.78 -25.97 29.74
N ASP A 457 -10.36 -27.07 30.21
CA ASP A 457 -10.13 -27.57 31.56
C ASP A 457 -8.73 -28.18 31.66
N ALA A 458 -7.85 -27.57 32.45
CA ALA A 458 -6.45 -27.99 32.57
C ALA A 458 -6.33 -29.45 33.02
N LYS A 459 -7.16 -29.87 33.98
CA LYS A 459 -7.17 -31.25 34.50
C LYS A 459 -7.64 -32.26 33.46
N ALA A 460 -8.67 -31.91 32.68
CA ALA A 460 -9.17 -32.76 31.59
C ALA A 460 -8.15 -32.89 30.46
N CYS A 461 -7.30 -31.89 30.24
CA CYS A 461 -6.16 -31.94 29.32
C CYS A 461 -4.98 -32.78 29.84
N GLY A 462 -5.03 -33.31 31.07
CA GLY A 462 -3.93 -34.08 31.68
C GLY A 462 -2.80 -33.20 32.19
N VAL A 463 -3.03 -31.91 32.40
CA VAL A 463 -2.06 -30.94 32.92
C VAL A 463 -2.28 -30.78 34.43
N ASP A 464 -1.22 -30.96 35.22
CA ASP A 464 -1.28 -30.73 36.68
C ASP A 464 -1.42 -29.23 36.95
N PRO A 465 -2.45 -28.84 37.72
CA PRO A 465 -2.70 -27.42 37.96
C PRO A 465 -1.61 -26.69 38.75
N VAL A 466 -0.82 -27.40 39.52
CA VAL A 466 0.20 -26.81 40.42
C VAL A 466 1.61 -26.96 39.83
N HIS A 467 1.89 -28.10 39.22
CA HIS A 467 3.23 -28.44 38.74
C HIS A 467 3.39 -28.26 37.22
N GLY A 468 2.29 -27.94 36.52
CA GLY A 468 2.28 -27.84 35.05
C GLY A 468 2.26 -29.23 34.39
N GLY A 469 2.87 -29.33 33.22
CA GLY A 469 2.92 -30.58 32.46
C GLY A 469 3.44 -30.37 31.05
N SER A 470 3.19 -31.33 30.18
CA SER A 470 3.47 -31.19 28.75
C SER A 470 2.37 -31.80 27.94
N LEU A 471 2.08 -31.15 26.80
CA LEU A 471 1.20 -31.67 25.78
C LEU A 471 2.04 -32.14 24.59
N TRP A 472 1.51 -33.08 23.81
CA TRP A 472 2.15 -33.53 22.58
C TRP A 472 1.57 -32.81 21.36
N VAL A 473 2.42 -32.28 20.52
CA VAL A 473 2.02 -31.58 19.26
C VAL A 473 2.58 -32.36 18.10
N SER A 474 1.71 -32.78 17.18
CA SER A 474 2.10 -33.50 15.96
C SER A 474 1.22 -33.10 14.77
N GLY A 475 1.58 -33.54 13.58
CA GLY A 475 0.66 -33.54 12.43
C GLY A 475 -0.48 -34.55 12.62
N PRO A 476 -1.50 -34.51 11.75
CA PRO A 476 -2.56 -35.51 11.71
C PRO A 476 -2.01 -36.88 11.35
N GLU A 477 -2.47 -37.92 12.03
CA GLU A 477 -2.13 -39.31 11.75
C GLU A 477 -3.31 -40.04 11.07
N ALA A 478 -2.99 -41.12 10.37
CA ALA A 478 -4.04 -41.93 9.71
C ALA A 478 -4.94 -42.58 10.75
N GLY A 479 -6.23 -42.32 10.68
CA GLY A 479 -7.20 -42.86 11.64
C GLY A 479 -7.52 -41.96 12.83
N ASP A 480 -6.88 -40.80 12.95
CA ASP A 480 -7.15 -39.83 14.01
C ASP A 480 -8.62 -39.40 14.06
N THR A 481 -9.17 -39.48 15.27
CA THR A 481 -10.53 -39.04 15.57
C THR A 481 -10.57 -38.13 16.79
N MET A 482 -11.55 -37.23 16.82
CA MET A 482 -11.86 -36.41 17.98
C MET A 482 -13.37 -36.25 18.15
N GLN A 483 -13.78 -35.71 19.28
CA GLN A 483 -15.17 -35.29 19.50
C GLN A 483 -15.24 -33.75 19.44
N PRO A 484 -15.53 -33.15 18.27
CA PRO A 484 -15.48 -31.69 18.14
C PRO A 484 -16.49 -31.02 19.06
N LEU A 485 -16.07 -29.98 19.79
CA LEU A 485 -16.93 -29.21 20.68
C LEU A 485 -18.18 -28.72 19.95
N GLY A 486 -19.36 -28.97 20.54
CA GLY A 486 -20.67 -28.63 19.96
C GLY A 486 -21.29 -29.75 19.10
N MET A 487 -20.68 -30.95 19.04
CA MET A 487 -21.24 -32.12 18.36
C MET A 487 -21.83 -33.16 19.33
N HIS A 488 -22.07 -32.79 20.57
CA HIS A 488 -22.71 -33.62 21.58
C HIS A 488 -22.11 -35.04 21.72
N GLY A 489 -20.76 -35.11 21.68
CA GLY A 489 -20.01 -36.36 21.88
C GLY A 489 -19.91 -37.25 20.64
N GLN A 490 -20.38 -36.81 19.47
CA GLN A 490 -20.16 -37.56 18.24
C GLN A 490 -18.69 -37.48 17.81
N SER A 491 -18.12 -38.63 17.48
CA SER A 491 -16.74 -38.72 16.99
C SER A 491 -16.66 -38.38 15.49
N LYS A 492 -15.61 -37.67 15.10
CA LYS A 492 -15.33 -37.29 13.73
C LYS A 492 -13.86 -37.52 13.38
N LYS A 493 -13.58 -37.96 12.16
CA LYS A 493 -12.19 -38.07 11.67
C LYS A 493 -11.60 -36.68 11.52
N ILE A 494 -10.33 -36.51 11.89
CA ILE A 494 -9.62 -35.25 11.74
C ILE A 494 -9.51 -34.86 10.25
N SER A 495 -9.31 -35.85 9.35
CA SER A 495 -9.31 -35.61 7.90
C SER A 495 -10.57 -34.90 7.40
N ASP A 496 -11.73 -35.30 7.94
CA ASP A 496 -13.04 -34.75 7.56
C ASP A 496 -13.21 -33.34 8.15
N LEU A 497 -12.79 -33.17 9.40
CA LEU A 497 -12.78 -31.86 10.07
C LEU A 497 -11.90 -30.85 9.33
N LEU A 498 -10.69 -31.26 8.91
CA LEU A 498 -9.79 -30.41 8.11
C LEU A 498 -10.39 -30.10 6.73
N GLY A 499 -11.08 -31.06 6.12
CA GLY A 499 -11.81 -30.86 4.87
C GLY A 499 -12.93 -29.82 4.99
N GLU A 500 -13.78 -29.94 6.00
CA GLU A 500 -14.85 -28.98 6.30
C GLU A 500 -14.31 -27.60 6.69
N ALA A 501 -13.16 -27.57 7.39
CA ALA A 501 -12.47 -26.33 7.69
C ALA A 501 -11.82 -25.68 6.45
N GLY A 502 -11.89 -26.34 5.26
CA GLY A 502 -11.32 -25.82 4.02
C GLY A 502 -9.79 -25.82 3.99
N VAL A 503 -9.15 -26.65 4.81
CA VAL A 503 -7.69 -26.80 4.79
C VAL A 503 -7.28 -27.53 3.51
N PRO A 504 -6.42 -26.90 2.65
CA PRO A 504 -5.91 -27.53 1.43
C PRO A 504 -5.22 -28.86 1.74
N VAL A 505 -5.37 -29.85 0.86
CA VAL A 505 -4.85 -31.22 1.08
C VAL A 505 -3.35 -31.20 1.33
N GLU A 506 -2.60 -30.39 0.58
CA GLU A 506 -1.16 -30.21 0.70
C GLU A 506 -0.71 -29.63 2.06
N SER A 507 -1.59 -28.88 2.72
CA SER A 507 -1.28 -28.22 4.01
C SER A 507 -1.75 -29.05 5.22
N ARG A 508 -2.52 -30.12 5.00
CA ARG A 508 -3.11 -30.89 6.12
C ARG A 508 -2.07 -31.61 6.96
N SER A 509 -1.01 -32.11 6.35
CA SER A 509 0.09 -32.79 7.08
C SER A 509 0.84 -31.89 8.06
N MET A 510 0.80 -30.58 7.84
CA MET A 510 1.46 -29.57 8.68
C MET A 510 0.52 -28.93 9.71
N MET A 511 -0.75 -29.38 9.80
CA MET A 511 -1.70 -28.84 10.78
C MET A 511 -1.35 -29.33 12.19
N PRO A 512 -1.13 -28.41 13.16
CA PRO A 512 -0.76 -28.83 14.52
C PRO A 512 -1.98 -29.43 15.22
N ILE A 513 -1.82 -30.67 15.68
CA ILE A 513 -2.77 -31.38 16.51
C ILE A 513 -2.19 -31.49 17.92
N VAL A 514 -2.84 -30.85 18.87
CA VAL A 514 -2.44 -30.89 20.28
C VAL A 514 -3.13 -32.08 20.95
N ARG A 515 -2.35 -32.93 21.65
CA ARG A 515 -2.80 -34.16 22.34
C ARG A 515 -2.39 -34.12 23.80
N THR A 516 -3.06 -34.87 24.64
CA THR A 516 -2.69 -35.00 26.06
C THR A 516 -1.28 -35.63 26.26
N ASN A 517 -0.87 -36.53 25.37
CA ASN A 517 0.46 -37.14 25.29
C ASN A 517 0.63 -37.80 23.90
N ILE A 518 1.79 -38.45 23.64
CA ILE A 518 2.14 -39.07 22.34
C ILE A 518 1.06 -40.01 21.80
N ARG A 519 0.37 -40.77 22.68
CA ARG A 519 -0.73 -41.68 22.33
C ARG A 519 -2.06 -41.24 22.93
N GLY A 520 -2.12 -40.00 23.42
CA GLY A 520 -3.30 -39.46 24.07
C GLY A 520 -4.36 -39.01 23.09
N HIS A 521 -5.54 -38.70 23.60
CA HIS A 521 -6.60 -38.16 22.78
C HIS A 521 -6.27 -36.72 22.37
N VAL A 522 -6.87 -36.31 21.27
CA VAL A 522 -6.76 -34.94 20.74
C VAL A 522 -7.45 -34.00 21.72
N VAL A 523 -6.75 -32.92 22.05
CA VAL A 523 -7.22 -31.81 22.88
C VAL A 523 -7.73 -30.67 22.00
N TRP A 524 -7.01 -30.38 20.92
CA TRP A 524 -7.28 -29.26 20.05
C TRP A 524 -6.68 -29.47 18.67
N VAL A 525 -7.46 -29.24 17.63
CA VAL A 525 -6.95 -29.01 16.27
C VAL A 525 -6.69 -27.53 16.17
N ALA A 526 -5.42 -27.12 16.21
CA ALA A 526 -5.01 -25.74 16.42
C ALA A 526 -5.55 -24.82 15.32
N GLY A 527 -6.21 -23.75 15.74
CA GLY A 527 -6.84 -22.80 14.81
C GLY A 527 -8.19 -23.27 14.23
N ILE A 528 -8.71 -24.44 14.65
CA ILE A 528 -9.98 -24.97 14.12
C ILE A 528 -10.98 -25.23 15.24
N ARG A 529 -10.75 -26.26 16.09
CA ARG A 529 -11.73 -26.64 17.10
C ARG A 529 -11.13 -27.48 18.23
N PRO A 530 -11.53 -27.25 19.49
CA PRO A 530 -11.18 -28.12 20.61
C PRO A 530 -12.08 -29.36 20.67
N ASP A 531 -11.64 -30.33 21.47
CA ASP A 531 -12.39 -31.55 21.76
C ASP A 531 -13.42 -31.34 22.88
N GLU A 532 -14.58 -31.95 22.77
CA GLU A 532 -15.68 -31.88 23.75
C GLU A 532 -15.29 -32.38 25.14
N ARG A 533 -14.38 -33.36 25.21
CA ARG A 533 -13.95 -34.01 26.47
C ARG A 533 -13.11 -33.10 27.36
N VAL A 534 -12.51 -32.06 26.81
CA VAL A 534 -11.66 -31.11 27.54
C VAL A 534 -12.29 -29.72 27.71
N LYS A 535 -13.58 -29.62 27.42
CA LYS A 535 -14.34 -28.36 27.58
C LYS A 535 -14.38 -27.94 29.06
N CYS A 536 -14.48 -26.65 29.28
CA CYS A 536 -14.74 -26.08 30.59
C CYS A 536 -16.12 -26.46 31.11
N THR A 537 -16.23 -26.77 32.37
CA THR A 537 -17.48 -27.04 33.11
C THR A 537 -17.57 -26.12 34.32
N GLN A 538 -18.69 -26.15 35.04
CA GLN A 538 -18.84 -25.38 36.27
C GLN A 538 -17.88 -25.85 37.40
N ASP A 539 -17.34 -27.08 37.30
CA ASP A 539 -16.39 -27.66 38.25
C ASP A 539 -14.92 -27.37 37.89
N THR A 540 -14.68 -26.70 36.76
CA THR A 540 -13.31 -26.35 36.31
C THR A 540 -12.67 -25.35 37.28
N LYS A 541 -11.57 -25.73 37.87
CA LYS A 541 -10.83 -24.92 38.86
C LYS A 541 -9.67 -24.15 38.26
N GLN A 542 -9.18 -24.58 37.10
CA GLN A 542 -8.10 -23.93 36.37
C GLN A 542 -8.27 -24.10 34.88
N LEU A 543 -8.01 -23.03 34.17
CA LEU A 543 -8.08 -22.98 32.73
C LEU A 543 -6.70 -23.23 32.11
N LEU A 544 -6.64 -24.07 31.11
CA LEU A 544 -5.54 -24.15 30.17
C LEU A 544 -5.88 -23.25 28.96
N GLU A 545 -5.12 -22.20 28.79
CA GLU A 545 -5.20 -21.35 27.57
C GLU A 545 -4.16 -21.83 26.58
N LEU A 546 -4.63 -22.19 25.37
CA LEU A 546 -3.78 -22.55 24.24
C LEU A 546 -3.97 -21.49 23.13
N ASN A 547 -2.87 -20.98 22.60
CA ASN A 547 -2.90 -20.01 21.50
C ASN A 547 -1.98 -20.48 20.38
N ILE A 548 -2.38 -20.17 19.12
CA ILE A 548 -1.53 -20.31 17.94
C ILE A 548 -1.45 -18.97 17.24
N TYR A 549 -0.23 -18.50 16.93
CA TYR A 549 -0.01 -17.22 16.25
C TYR A 549 1.25 -17.27 15.36
N SER A 550 1.33 -16.38 14.39
CA SER A 550 2.55 -16.20 13.57
C SER A 550 3.59 -15.42 14.36
N GLY A 551 4.86 -15.81 14.32
CA GLY A 551 5.99 -15.46 15.19
C GLY A 551 6.30 -14.01 15.60
N HIS A 552 5.30 -13.13 15.72
CA HIS A 552 5.38 -11.85 16.41
C HIS A 552 4.49 -11.89 17.66
N LYS A 553 5.10 -11.69 18.83
CA LYS A 553 4.42 -11.71 20.13
C LYS A 553 3.12 -10.89 20.12
N PRO A 554 2.00 -11.42 20.63
CA PRO A 554 0.84 -10.59 20.94
C PRO A 554 1.21 -9.60 22.04
N PHE A 555 0.74 -8.37 21.90
CA PHE A 555 0.88 -7.29 22.89
C PHE A 555 0.44 -7.78 24.27
N GLU A 556 1.34 -7.73 25.26
CA GLU A 556 0.97 -7.81 26.67
C GLU A 556 0.02 -6.64 26.99
N ARG A 557 -1.24 -6.94 27.27
CA ARG A 557 -2.11 -5.96 27.93
C ARG A 557 -1.57 -5.80 29.35
N SER A 558 -0.97 -4.65 29.64
CA SER A 558 -0.74 -4.17 31.00
C SER A 558 -2.09 -4.14 31.73
N GLN A 559 -2.08 -4.65 32.93
CA GLN A 559 -3.15 -4.78 33.92
C GLN A 559 -3.94 -3.48 34.12
#